data_4c5bcf60769c38a65ade2c75f2e20fd9
#
_entry.id   4c5bcf60769c38a65ade2c75f2e20fd9
#
_cell.length_a   1.000
_cell.length_b   1.000
_cell.length_c   1.000
_cell.angle_alpha   90.00
_cell.angle_beta   90.00
_cell.angle_gamma   90.00
#
_symmetry.space_group_name_H-M   'P 1'
#
loop_
_entity.id
_entity.type
_entity.pdbx_description
1 polymer ?
#
loop_
_entity_poly.entity_id
_entity_poly.type
_entity_poly.pdbx_seq_one_letter_code
_entity_poly.pdbx_strand_id
1 'polypeptide(L)'
;MTVWRSDIDALAFAPEGHAGICTVHRLAFRTLLGRMPTPEDCIAFFTANERAFRAAAGAKISRRGLARAANFHLTSRDVTAAIGVAQ
;
A
#
# COMPACT_ATOMS: atom_id res chain seq x y z
N MET A 1 1.03 -1.57 12.38
CA MET A 1 -0.41 -1.77 12.49
C MET A 1 -1.08 -1.43 11.17
N THR A 2 -2.07 -2.21 10.77
CA THR A 2 -2.81 -2.02 9.52
C THR A 2 -4.26 -1.74 9.84
N VAL A 3 -4.85 -0.70 9.25
CA VAL A 3 -6.22 -0.31 9.55
C VAL A 3 -6.89 0.21 8.28
N TRP A 4 -8.19 -0.06 8.16
CA TRP A 4 -8.98 0.53 7.09
C TRP A 4 -9.49 1.90 7.54
N ARG A 5 -9.23 2.92 6.74
CA ARG A 5 -9.66 4.30 6.98
C ARG A 5 -10.86 4.60 6.09
N SER A 6 -12.06 4.44 6.63
CA SER A 6 -13.28 4.70 5.86
C SER A 6 -13.44 6.16 5.48
N ASP A 7 -12.86 7.07 6.25
CA ASP A 7 -12.91 8.51 5.98
C ASP A 7 -12.19 8.89 4.68
N ILE A 8 -11.19 8.12 4.29
CA ILE A 8 -10.44 8.36 3.04
C ILE A 8 -10.55 7.18 2.07
N ASP A 9 -11.36 6.19 2.40
CA ASP A 9 -11.58 4.99 1.57
C ASP A 9 -10.26 4.29 1.20
N ALA A 10 -9.41 4.10 2.21
CA ALA A 10 -8.06 3.57 1.99
C ALA A 10 -7.59 2.71 3.15
N LEU A 11 -6.71 1.78 2.84
CA LEU A 11 -5.97 1.01 3.84
C LEU A 11 -4.74 1.81 4.25
N ALA A 12 -4.45 1.85 5.54
CA ALA A 12 -3.29 2.55 6.08
C ALA A 12 -2.41 1.59 6.87
N PHE A 13 -1.10 1.70 6.67
CA PHE A 13 -0.15 0.91 7.43
C PHE A 13 1.13 1.72 7.67
N ALA A 14 1.91 1.30 8.68
CA ALA A 14 3.17 1.95 9.03
C ALA A 14 4.31 1.18 8.38
N PRO A 15 5.05 1.78 7.42
CA PRO A 15 6.22 1.12 6.84
C PRO A 15 7.32 0.99 7.88
N GLU A 16 8.13 -0.05 7.77
CA GLU A 16 9.24 -0.26 8.68
C GLU A 16 10.28 0.85 8.52
N GLY A 17 10.79 1.31 9.66
CA GLY A 17 11.83 2.35 9.66
C GLY A 17 11.36 3.71 9.23
N HIS A 18 10.05 3.93 9.17
CA HIS A 18 9.47 5.18 8.71
C HIS A 18 8.41 5.65 9.71
N ALA A 19 8.43 6.92 10.09
CA ALA A 19 7.52 7.45 11.08
C ALA A 19 6.17 7.88 10.52
N GLY A 20 6.09 8.10 9.20
CA GLY A 20 4.84 8.46 8.54
C GLY A 20 3.99 7.25 8.21
N ILE A 21 2.80 7.50 7.67
CA ILE A 21 1.82 6.47 7.32
C ILE A 21 1.74 6.34 5.81
N CYS A 22 1.67 5.10 5.35
CA CYS A 22 1.45 4.80 3.93
C CYS A 22 -0.01 4.39 3.75
N THR A 23 -0.66 4.94 2.74
CA THR A 23 -2.05 4.58 2.42
C THR A 23 -2.15 3.97 1.03
N VAL A 24 -3.14 3.09 0.86
CA VAL A 24 -3.47 2.50 -0.44
C VAL A 24 -4.97 2.66 -0.64
N HIS A 25 -5.36 3.48 -1.60
CA HIS A 25 -6.77 3.76 -1.85
C HIS A 25 -7.48 2.55 -2.42
N ARG A 26 -8.78 2.43 -2.12
CA ARG A 26 -9.60 1.32 -2.62
C ARG A 26 -9.54 1.19 -4.15
N LEU A 27 -9.43 2.31 -4.86
CA LEU A 27 -9.33 2.29 -6.32
C LEU A 27 -8.03 1.64 -6.83
N ALA A 28 -6.96 1.70 -6.05
CA ALA A 28 -5.73 0.96 -6.40
C ALA A 28 -5.98 -0.54 -6.31
N PHE A 29 -6.71 -0.98 -5.29
CA PHE A 29 -7.08 -2.39 -5.15
C PHE A 29 -8.01 -2.83 -6.28
N ARG A 30 -8.91 -1.94 -6.74
CA ARG A 30 -9.77 -2.25 -7.89
C ARG A 30 -8.93 -2.63 -9.11
N THR A 31 -7.89 -1.87 -9.37
CA THR A 31 -6.99 -2.16 -10.49
C THR A 31 -6.24 -3.48 -10.27
N LEU A 32 -5.77 -3.72 -9.05
CA LEU A 32 -5.01 -4.93 -8.73
C LEU A 32 -5.88 -6.18 -8.79
N LEU A 33 -7.13 -6.09 -8.35
CA LEU A 33 -8.05 -7.23 -8.28
C LEU A 33 -8.88 -7.40 -9.55
N GLY A 34 -8.96 -6.38 -10.39
CA GLY A 34 -9.76 -6.44 -11.62
C GLY A 34 -11.26 -6.28 -11.39
N ARG A 35 -11.68 -5.86 -10.19
CA ARG A 35 -13.07 -5.63 -9.84
C ARG A 35 -13.14 -4.67 -8.66
N MET A 36 -14.31 -4.08 -8.42
CA MET A 36 -14.49 -3.20 -7.28
C MET A 36 -14.54 -4.03 -5.99
N PRO A 37 -13.54 -3.91 -5.11
CA PRO A 37 -13.49 -4.70 -3.89
C PRO A 37 -14.20 -4.03 -2.74
N THR A 38 -14.61 -4.84 -1.74
CA THR A 38 -15.04 -4.32 -0.45
C THR A 38 -13.79 -3.98 0.39
N PRO A 39 -13.93 -3.23 1.49
CA PRO A 39 -12.81 -3.03 2.40
C PRO A 39 -12.19 -4.35 2.89
N GLU A 40 -13.04 -5.35 3.16
CA GLU A 40 -12.58 -6.67 3.59
C GLU A 40 -11.74 -7.35 2.51
N ASP A 41 -12.14 -7.21 1.25
CA ASP A 41 -11.36 -7.73 0.12
C ASP A 41 -9.99 -7.08 0.05
N CYS A 42 -9.93 -5.77 0.28
CA CYS A 42 -8.68 -5.02 0.26
C CYS A 42 -7.74 -5.49 1.37
N ILE A 43 -8.28 -5.66 2.58
CA ILE A 43 -7.50 -6.13 3.72
C ILE A 43 -6.97 -7.54 3.46
N ALA A 44 -7.81 -8.42 2.91
CA ALA A 44 -7.41 -9.79 2.59
C ALA A 44 -6.30 -9.80 1.54
N PHE A 45 -6.42 -8.99 0.50
CA PHE A 45 -5.41 -8.91 -0.54
C PHE A 45 -4.09 -8.35 0.01
N PHE A 46 -4.16 -7.32 0.85
CA PHE A 46 -2.98 -6.76 1.50
C PHE A 46 -2.29 -7.82 2.36
N THR A 47 -3.05 -8.53 3.18
CA THR A 47 -2.50 -9.56 4.06
C THR A 47 -1.80 -10.67 3.26
N ALA A 48 -2.42 -11.11 2.16
CA ALA A 48 -1.85 -12.14 1.31
C ALA A 48 -0.59 -11.68 0.58
N ASN A 49 -0.42 -10.37 0.37
CA ASN A 49 0.69 -9.80 -0.37
C ASN A 49 1.46 -8.76 0.45
N GLU A 50 1.43 -8.87 1.76
CA GLU A 50 2.00 -7.85 2.65
C GLU A 50 3.45 -7.53 2.33
N ARG A 51 4.23 -8.55 2.01
CA ARG A 51 5.63 -8.40 1.66
C ARG A 51 5.82 -7.46 0.47
N ALA A 52 4.98 -7.61 -0.55
CA ALA A 52 5.04 -6.77 -1.74
C ALA A 52 4.64 -5.33 -1.44
N PHE A 53 3.59 -5.13 -0.62
CA PHE A 53 3.17 -3.79 -0.21
C PHE A 53 4.27 -3.09 0.59
N ARG A 54 4.91 -3.81 1.51
CA ARG A 54 6.01 -3.24 2.30
C ARG A 54 7.22 -2.93 1.44
N ALA A 55 7.55 -3.80 0.47
CA ALA A 55 8.64 -3.55 -0.47
C ALA A 55 8.34 -2.34 -1.35
N ALA A 56 7.10 -2.20 -1.81
CA ALA A 56 6.68 -1.04 -2.61
C ALA A 56 6.83 0.25 -1.81
N ALA A 57 6.43 0.24 -0.54
CA ALA A 57 6.56 1.41 0.34
C ALA A 57 8.04 1.79 0.53
N GLY A 58 8.88 0.82 0.82
CA GLY A 58 10.32 1.05 0.99
C GLY A 58 10.97 1.60 -0.28
N ALA A 59 10.61 1.04 -1.43
CA ALA A 59 11.13 1.50 -2.71
C ALA A 59 10.72 2.95 -2.99
N LYS A 60 9.47 3.30 -2.68
CA LYS A 60 8.98 4.66 -2.92
C LYS A 60 9.65 5.68 -1.99
N ILE A 61 9.82 5.33 -0.73
CA ILE A 61 10.53 6.17 0.23
C ILE A 61 11.94 6.46 -0.28
N SER A 62 12.65 5.43 -0.71
CA SER A 62 14.03 5.54 -1.20
C SER A 62 14.09 6.33 -2.49
N ARG A 63 13.25 5.98 -3.47
CA ARG A 63 13.28 6.62 -4.79
C ARG A 63 12.93 8.09 -4.73
N ARG A 64 11.98 8.46 -3.87
CA ARG A 64 11.51 9.83 -3.75
C ARG A 64 12.25 10.63 -2.68
N GLY A 65 13.12 9.99 -1.91
CA GLY A 65 13.81 10.66 -0.82
C GLY A 65 12.86 11.27 0.19
N LEU A 66 11.80 10.52 0.57
CA LEU A 66 10.78 11.04 1.47
C LEU A 66 11.34 11.31 2.86
N ALA A 67 10.89 12.41 3.47
CA ALA A 67 11.24 12.72 4.85
C ALA A 67 10.71 11.62 5.77
N ARG A 68 11.42 11.38 6.88
CA ARG A 68 11.14 10.28 7.79
C ARG A 68 9.70 10.22 8.28
N ALA A 69 9.07 11.37 8.48
CA ALA A 69 7.70 11.45 9.00
C ALA A 69 6.67 11.77 7.91
N ALA A 70 7.05 11.76 6.64
CA ALA A 70 6.14 12.09 5.56
C ALA A 70 5.10 11.00 5.35
N ASN A 71 3.84 11.37 5.25
CA ASN A 71 2.78 10.46 4.82
C ASN A 71 2.80 10.39 3.30
N PHE A 72 2.48 9.21 2.76
CA PHE A 72 2.48 9.02 1.32
C PHE A 72 1.50 7.90 0.96
N HIS A 73 1.29 7.71 -0.34
CA HIS A 73 0.37 6.66 -0.79
C HIS A 73 1.04 5.81 -1.87
N LEU A 74 0.56 4.59 -2.02
CA LEU A 74 0.95 3.68 -3.09
C LEU A 74 -0.13 3.66 -4.15
N THR A 75 0.31 3.65 -5.42
CA THR A 75 -0.58 3.43 -6.55
C THR A 75 -0.57 1.94 -6.90
N SER A 76 -1.53 1.52 -7.73
CA SER A 76 -1.53 0.14 -8.23
C SER A 76 -0.23 -0.18 -8.96
N ARG A 77 0.34 0.79 -9.65
CA ARG A 77 1.59 0.60 -10.39
C ARG A 77 2.76 0.31 -9.45
N ASP A 78 2.83 1.01 -8.31
CA ASP A 78 3.86 0.77 -7.30
C ASP A 78 3.80 -0.67 -6.80
N VAL A 79 2.60 -1.14 -6.50
CA VAL A 79 2.39 -2.49 -5.95
C VAL A 79 2.66 -3.55 -7.01
N THR A 80 2.19 -3.35 -8.23
CA THR A 80 2.40 -4.29 -9.34
C THR A 80 3.90 -4.50 -9.59
N ALA A 81 4.67 -3.42 -9.57
CA ALA A 81 6.12 -3.52 -9.75
C ALA A 81 6.76 -4.37 -8.65
N ALA A 82 6.33 -4.20 -7.41
CA ALA A 82 6.86 -4.96 -6.28
C ALA A 82 6.44 -6.43 -6.35
N ILE A 83 5.22 -6.72 -6.75
CA ILE A 83 4.75 -8.10 -6.93
C ILE A 83 5.58 -8.81 -8.01
N GLY A 84 5.83 -8.13 -9.13
CA GLY A 84 6.64 -8.68 -10.20
C GLY A 84 8.06 -9.02 -9.76
N VAL A 85 8.66 -8.17 -8.92
CA VAL A 85 10.00 -8.42 -8.40
C VAL A 85 9.99 -9.55 -7.37
N ALA A 86 8.91 -9.68 -6.58
CA ALA A 86 8.81 -10.69 -5.54
C ALA A 86 8.61 -12.10 -6.10
N GLN A 87 8.23 -12.23 -7.35
CA GLN A 87 8.06 -13.50 -8.03
C GLN A 87 9.31 -13.89 -8.80
#